data_fba09afbfeb3f71efbfa621e85ad199b
#
_entry.id   fba09afbfeb3f71efbfa621e85ad199b
#
_cell.length_a   1.000
_cell.length_b   1.000
_cell.length_c   1.000
_cell.angle_alpha   90.00
_cell.angle_beta   90.00
_cell.angle_gamma   90.00
#
_symmetry.space_group_name_H-M   'P 1'
#
loop_
_entity.id
_entity.type
_entity.pdbx_description
1 polymer ?
#
loop_
_entity_poly.entity_id
_entity_poly.type
_entity_poly.pdbx_seq_one_letter_code
_entity_poly.pdbx_strand_id
1 'polypeptide(L)'
;MRKFLFSILLMTVSVPAMNPALAGEPIALRNMGSFHVGGRVVEISGKPIKELILGAGGVPAKMDPNGLYQVEAMYVQYFLPQNRKGKYPLLMWHGGGLTGVTYETTPDGRDGWLNMFIRKGWDVYNSDAVERGRSGFASPDVWKSEPNFLTKANPFERFRIGEGAGSWNADPAKMKVLAGNQFPVEGYDNFTKQIVPRWTTTDEAVIAAYTALVDKICPCVLLFHSQAGGFGFTVAQARPDKIKAIVAVEPAVAGDKAQAGKLQGIPTLVVYGDYIPLDSRWPKMRQLGLDYADAMRTAGGKVDVVNLPEVGIKGNSHMLMMDKNNGQVADLIHKWLTDKGLAD
;
A
#
# COMPACT_ATOMS: atom_id res chain seq x y z
N MET A 1 14.88 -70.32 -14.14
CA MET A 1 14.53 -69.04 -14.78
C MET A 1 13.36 -68.42 -14.04
N ARG A 2 13.63 -67.46 -13.11
CA ARG A 2 12.58 -66.71 -12.37
C ARG A 2 12.33 -65.39 -13.11
N LYS A 3 11.10 -65.21 -13.60
CA LYS A 3 10.65 -63.91 -14.21
C LYS A 3 10.26 -62.94 -13.08
N PHE A 4 10.98 -61.84 -12.97
CA PHE A 4 10.60 -60.72 -12.14
C PHE A 4 9.61 -59.84 -12.95
N LEU A 5 8.36 -59.74 -12.45
CA LEU A 5 7.40 -58.73 -12.90
C LEU A 5 7.69 -57.47 -12.13
N PHE A 6 8.04 -56.40 -12.86
CA PHE A 6 8.06 -55.04 -12.33
C PHE A 6 6.67 -54.45 -12.48
N SER A 7 5.97 -54.23 -11.38
CA SER A 7 4.75 -53.44 -11.32
C SER A 7 5.11 -51.95 -11.26
N ILE A 8 4.81 -51.21 -12.33
CA ILE A 8 4.94 -49.75 -12.32
C ILE A 8 3.68 -49.18 -11.67
N LEU A 9 3.85 -48.61 -10.48
CA LEU A 9 2.80 -47.89 -9.77
C LEU A 9 2.73 -46.49 -10.36
N LEU A 10 1.72 -46.22 -11.22
CA LEU A 10 1.41 -44.87 -11.70
C LEU A 10 0.83 -44.05 -10.52
N MET A 11 1.66 -43.19 -9.93
CA MET A 11 1.13 -42.15 -9.03
C MET A 11 0.45 -41.06 -9.89
N THR A 12 -0.85 -41.03 -9.86
CA THR A 12 -1.65 -39.91 -10.38
C THR A 12 -1.46 -38.73 -9.43
N VAL A 13 -0.66 -37.75 -9.82
CA VAL A 13 -0.60 -36.45 -9.14
C VAL A 13 -1.91 -35.72 -9.50
N SER A 14 -2.82 -35.67 -8.55
CA SER A 14 -4.00 -34.78 -8.68
C SER A 14 -3.52 -33.34 -8.55
N VAL A 15 -3.43 -32.63 -9.67
CA VAL A 15 -3.28 -31.16 -9.68
C VAL A 15 -4.59 -30.61 -9.10
N PRO A 16 -4.57 -29.87 -7.99
CA PRO A 16 -5.79 -29.24 -7.50
C PRO A 16 -6.32 -28.31 -8.60
N ALA A 17 -7.58 -28.51 -9.01
CA ALA A 17 -8.22 -27.61 -9.96
C ALA A 17 -8.20 -26.19 -9.36
N MET A 18 -7.61 -25.24 -10.07
CA MET A 18 -7.69 -23.82 -9.72
C MET A 18 -9.18 -23.48 -9.61
N ASN A 19 -9.56 -22.92 -8.47
CA ASN A 19 -10.94 -22.55 -8.20
C ASN A 19 -11.35 -21.46 -9.21
N PRO A 20 -12.27 -21.71 -10.16
CA PRO A 20 -12.63 -20.75 -11.20
C PRO A 20 -13.25 -19.46 -10.65
N ALA A 21 -13.62 -19.42 -9.36
CA ALA A 21 -14.15 -18.23 -8.68
C ALA A 21 -13.09 -17.10 -8.46
N LEU A 22 -11.81 -17.36 -8.71
CA LEU A 22 -10.73 -16.35 -8.57
C LEU A 22 -10.39 -15.62 -9.88
N ALA A 23 -10.91 -16.07 -11.02
CA ALA A 23 -10.70 -15.40 -12.30
C ALA A 23 -11.88 -14.43 -12.54
N GLY A 24 -11.70 -13.16 -12.15
CA GLY A 24 -12.58 -12.08 -12.63
C GLY A 24 -12.53 -11.97 -14.17
N GLU A 25 -13.46 -11.21 -14.75
CA GLU A 25 -13.43 -10.93 -16.19
C GLU A 25 -12.04 -10.41 -16.62
N PRO A 26 -11.58 -10.72 -17.84
CA PRO A 26 -10.31 -10.26 -18.35
C PRO A 26 -10.18 -8.73 -18.30
N ILE A 27 -8.97 -8.24 -18.02
CA ILE A 27 -8.65 -6.81 -18.05
C ILE A 27 -7.87 -6.53 -19.33
N ALA A 28 -8.47 -5.75 -20.24
CA ALA A 28 -7.79 -5.31 -21.44
C ALA A 28 -6.94 -4.06 -21.15
N LEU A 29 -5.64 -4.15 -21.37
CA LEU A 29 -4.69 -3.06 -21.18
C LEU A 29 -4.16 -2.58 -22.52
N ARG A 30 -4.03 -1.25 -22.70
CA ARG A 30 -3.26 -0.69 -23.82
C ARG A 30 -1.75 -0.71 -23.56
N ASN A 31 -1.35 -0.69 -22.26
CA ASN A 31 0.03 -0.82 -21.84
C ASN A 31 0.14 -1.17 -20.36
N MET A 32 1.25 -1.77 -19.96
CA MET A 32 1.69 -1.96 -18.59
C MET A 32 3.21 -1.95 -18.54
N GLY A 33 3.77 -1.59 -17.38
CA GLY A 33 5.22 -1.57 -17.20
C GLY A 33 5.63 -1.05 -15.84
N SER A 34 6.92 -0.77 -15.70
CA SER A 34 7.47 -0.23 -14.46
C SER A 34 8.68 0.66 -14.73
N PHE A 35 9.01 1.48 -13.75
CA PHE A 35 10.21 2.31 -13.73
C PHE A 35 10.61 2.63 -12.31
N HIS A 36 11.84 3.10 -12.14
CA HIS A 36 12.29 3.70 -10.89
C HIS A 36 12.31 5.23 -11.02
N VAL A 37 12.11 5.92 -9.89
CA VAL A 37 12.08 7.37 -9.82
C VAL A 37 12.73 7.86 -8.51
N GLY A 38 13.27 9.09 -8.54
CA GLY A 38 13.99 9.63 -7.40
C GLY A 38 15.34 8.96 -7.17
N GLY A 39 15.78 8.96 -5.93
CA GLY A 39 17.07 8.40 -5.53
C GLY A 39 18.22 9.36 -5.68
N ARG A 40 19.36 8.96 -5.11
CA ARG A 40 20.63 9.68 -5.17
C ARG A 40 21.79 8.73 -5.16
N VAL A 41 22.97 9.24 -5.57
CA VAL A 41 24.23 8.50 -5.47
C VAL A 41 24.91 8.84 -4.16
N VAL A 42 25.40 7.82 -3.46
CA VAL A 42 26.17 7.94 -2.21
C VAL A 42 27.50 7.23 -2.38
N GLU A 43 28.59 7.86 -1.94
CA GLU A 43 29.88 7.21 -1.86
C GLU A 43 30.08 6.59 -0.47
N ILE A 44 30.49 5.33 -0.45
CA ILE A 44 30.93 4.62 0.76
C ILE A 44 32.44 4.39 0.62
N SER A 45 33.21 4.73 1.64
CA SER A 45 34.66 4.57 1.64
C SER A 45 35.20 4.15 3.02
N GLY A 46 36.44 3.68 3.05
CA GLY A 46 37.14 3.30 4.29
C GLY A 46 36.65 1.98 4.91
N LYS A 47 35.95 1.15 4.13
CA LYS A 47 35.48 -0.16 4.58
C LYS A 47 36.46 -1.27 4.22
N PRO A 48 36.65 -2.30 5.06
CA PRO A 48 37.48 -3.44 4.72
C PRO A 48 36.86 -4.26 3.60
N ILE A 49 37.71 -4.77 2.71
CA ILE A 49 37.32 -5.80 1.74
C ILE A 49 36.87 -7.04 2.49
N LYS A 50 35.73 -7.62 2.09
CA LYS A 50 35.14 -8.82 2.66
C LYS A 50 35.37 -9.99 1.72
N GLU A 51 35.61 -11.16 2.29
CA GLU A 51 35.58 -12.42 1.54
C GLU A 51 34.23 -13.10 1.82
N LEU A 52 33.45 -13.34 0.78
CA LEU A 52 32.10 -13.87 0.89
C LEU A 52 31.91 -15.05 -0.08
N ILE A 53 31.17 -16.06 0.36
CA ILE A 53 30.63 -17.11 -0.51
C ILE A 53 29.25 -16.65 -0.97
N LEU A 54 29.11 -16.28 -2.24
CA LEU A 54 27.89 -15.67 -2.79
C LEU A 54 26.73 -16.65 -3.04
N GLY A 55 27.01 -17.94 -2.95
CA GLY A 55 25.99 -18.98 -3.09
C GLY A 55 26.44 -20.30 -2.45
N ALA A 56 25.51 -21.14 -2.06
CA ALA A 56 25.82 -22.46 -1.45
C ALA A 56 26.72 -23.28 -2.37
N GLY A 57 27.86 -23.78 -1.85
CA GLY A 57 28.84 -24.52 -2.61
C GLY A 57 29.73 -23.68 -3.54
N GLY A 58 29.60 -22.37 -3.53
CA GLY A 58 30.43 -21.45 -4.31
C GLY A 58 31.85 -21.28 -3.75
N VAL A 59 32.74 -20.68 -4.53
CA VAL A 59 34.08 -20.30 -4.08
C VAL A 59 34.05 -18.94 -3.43
N PRO A 60 34.95 -18.66 -2.44
CA PRO A 60 35.07 -17.34 -1.86
C PRO A 60 35.43 -16.28 -2.90
N ALA A 61 34.73 -15.14 -2.83
CA ALA A 61 34.99 -13.98 -3.68
C ALA A 61 35.28 -12.75 -2.81
N LYS A 62 36.27 -11.97 -3.22
CA LYS A 62 36.56 -10.69 -2.56
C LYS A 62 35.53 -9.65 -3.02
N MET A 63 34.84 -9.05 -2.06
CA MET A 63 33.87 -7.99 -2.26
C MET A 63 34.38 -6.70 -1.63
N ASP A 64 34.66 -5.71 -2.46
CA ASP A 64 34.98 -4.37 -2.01
C ASP A 64 33.69 -3.57 -1.82
N PRO A 65 33.36 -3.16 -0.57
CA PRO A 65 32.18 -2.36 -0.30
C PRO A 65 32.41 -0.86 -0.51
N ASN A 66 33.57 -0.43 -0.96
CA ASN A 66 33.85 0.98 -1.24
C ASN A 66 33.44 1.33 -2.67
N GLY A 67 32.80 2.47 -2.85
CA GLY A 67 32.36 2.94 -4.16
C GLY A 67 31.06 3.71 -4.13
N LEU A 68 30.50 3.94 -5.32
CA LEU A 68 29.27 4.69 -5.53
C LEU A 68 28.06 3.75 -5.51
N TYR A 69 27.05 4.10 -4.71
CA TYR A 69 25.80 3.35 -4.56
C TYR A 69 24.63 4.20 -5.00
N GLN A 70 23.75 3.64 -5.83
CA GLN A 70 22.43 4.19 -6.10
C GLN A 70 21.50 3.79 -4.94
N VAL A 71 20.94 4.78 -4.24
CA VAL A 71 20.07 4.56 -3.07
C VAL A 71 18.80 5.41 -3.16
N GLU A 72 17.79 5.08 -2.35
CA GLU A 72 16.57 5.88 -2.16
C GLU A 72 15.72 6.06 -3.45
N ALA A 73 15.91 5.19 -4.45
CA ALA A 73 15.01 5.13 -5.59
C ALA A 73 13.71 4.41 -5.22
N MET A 74 12.61 4.83 -5.83
CA MET A 74 11.29 4.25 -5.64
C MET A 74 10.85 3.50 -6.88
N TYR A 75 10.35 2.27 -6.70
CA TYR A 75 9.75 1.47 -7.77
C TYR A 75 8.30 1.88 -7.98
N VAL A 76 7.90 1.98 -9.25
CA VAL A 76 6.55 2.29 -9.67
C VAL A 76 6.14 1.35 -10.77
N GLN A 77 4.98 0.72 -10.64
CA GLN A 77 4.36 -0.09 -11.67
C GLN A 77 3.12 0.62 -12.19
N TYR A 78 2.84 0.54 -13.48
CA TYR A 78 1.67 1.16 -14.07
C TYR A 78 0.88 0.18 -14.94
N PHE A 79 -0.43 0.41 -14.96
CA PHE A 79 -1.41 -0.33 -15.74
C PHE A 79 -2.35 0.66 -16.40
N LEU A 80 -2.40 0.64 -17.72
CA LEU A 80 -3.17 1.57 -18.53
C LEU A 80 -4.28 0.79 -19.24
N PRO A 81 -5.55 0.94 -18.82
CA PRO A 81 -6.67 0.24 -19.45
C PRO A 81 -6.87 0.67 -20.90
N GLN A 82 -7.37 -0.24 -21.73
CA GLN A 82 -7.71 0.06 -23.11
C GLN A 82 -8.81 1.14 -23.18
N ASN A 83 -9.84 1.02 -22.35
CA ASN A 83 -10.95 1.97 -22.26
C ASN A 83 -10.74 2.90 -21.08
N ARG A 84 -9.96 3.97 -21.29
CA ARG A 84 -9.73 4.99 -20.28
C ARG A 84 -10.98 5.86 -20.09
N LYS A 85 -11.37 6.05 -18.82
CA LYS A 85 -12.45 6.94 -18.36
C LYS A 85 -11.95 8.00 -17.38
N GLY A 86 -10.97 7.65 -16.55
CA GLY A 86 -10.31 8.59 -15.66
C GLY A 86 -9.56 9.67 -16.45
N LYS A 87 -9.85 10.97 -16.19
CA LYS A 87 -9.22 12.09 -16.90
C LYS A 87 -7.74 12.24 -16.55
N TYR A 88 -7.36 11.81 -15.37
CA TYR A 88 -5.99 11.88 -14.83
C TYR A 88 -5.55 10.52 -14.30
N PRO A 89 -4.24 10.23 -14.25
CA PRO A 89 -3.74 9.04 -13.59
C PRO A 89 -4.11 9.00 -12.10
N LEU A 90 -4.36 7.80 -11.58
CA LEU A 90 -4.56 7.51 -10.17
C LEU A 90 -3.29 6.90 -9.59
N LEU A 91 -2.64 7.60 -8.65
CA LEU A 91 -1.45 7.15 -7.95
C LEU A 91 -1.84 6.54 -6.61
N MET A 92 -1.46 5.29 -6.37
CA MET A 92 -1.79 4.54 -5.15
C MET A 92 -0.55 4.38 -4.25
N TRP A 93 -0.61 4.91 -3.02
CA TRP A 93 0.48 4.92 -2.04
C TRP A 93 0.07 4.16 -0.78
N HIS A 94 0.81 3.11 -0.46
CA HIS A 94 0.52 2.18 0.64
C HIS A 94 0.89 2.71 2.03
N GLY A 95 0.38 2.06 3.07
CA GLY A 95 0.64 2.37 4.48
C GLY A 95 1.99 1.85 5.00
N GLY A 96 2.22 2.08 6.28
CA GLY A 96 3.44 1.69 6.98
C GLY A 96 3.64 0.18 7.10
N GLY A 97 4.85 -0.31 6.85
CA GLY A 97 5.20 -1.73 6.91
C GLY A 97 4.62 -2.59 5.78
N LEU A 98 4.07 -1.95 4.74
CA LEU A 98 3.42 -2.57 3.59
C LEU A 98 4.12 -2.17 2.29
N THR A 99 3.63 -2.68 1.18
CA THR A 99 4.08 -2.40 -0.19
C THR A 99 2.88 -2.14 -1.10
N GLY A 100 3.10 -1.91 -2.39
CA GLY A 100 2.04 -1.80 -3.40
C GLY A 100 1.13 -3.02 -3.49
N VAL A 101 1.56 -4.19 -3.03
CA VAL A 101 0.73 -5.41 -2.90
C VAL A 101 -0.57 -5.15 -2.13
N THR A 102 -0.58 -4.14 -1.25
CA THR A 102 -1.77 -3.68 -0.53
C THR A 102 -2.99 -3.46 -1.44
N TYR A 103 -2.77 -3.04 -2.68
CA TYR A 103 -3.84 -2.73 -3.64
C TYR A 103 -4.05 -3.80 -4.71
N GLU A 104 -3.16 -4.78 -4.82
CA GLU A 104 -3.17 -5.80 -5.88
C GLU A 104 -4.28 -6.85 -5.63
N THR A 105 -3.92 -8.04 -5.17
CA THR A 105 -4.88 -9.10 -4.84
C THR A 105 -5.11 -9.12 -3.34
N THR A 106 -6.36 -9.29 -2.92
CA THR A 106 -6.69 -9.43 -1.49
C THR A 106 -6.11 -10.72 -0.90
N PRO A 107 -5.92 -10.81 0.43
CA PRO A 107 -5.33 -11.99 1.05
C PRO A 107 -6.07 -13.31 0.78
N ASP A 108 -7.36 -13.25 0.49
CA ASP A 108 -8.24 -14.37 0.14
C ASP A 108 -8.39 -14.58 -1.38
N GLY A 109 -7.60 -13.85 -2.21
CA GLY A 109 -7.49 -14.07 -3.65
C GLY A 109 -8.48 -13.30 -4.52
N ARG A 110 -9.32 -12.41 -3.96
CA ARG A 110 -10.22 -11.55 -4.73
C ARG A 110 -9.47 -10.38 -5.38
N ASP A 111 -10.13 -9.69 -6.32
CA ASP A 111 -9.63 -8.43 -6.88
C ASP A 111 -9.39 -7.39 -5.77
N GLY A 112 -8.22 -6.77 -5.76
CA GLY A 112 -7.92 -5.58 -4.98
C GLY A 112 -8.29 -4.30 -5.72
N TRP A 113 -8.09 -3.16 -5.07
CA TRP A 113 -8.45 -1.86 -5.66
C TRP A 113 -7.68 -1.55 -6.95
N LEU A 114 -6.47 -2.05 -7.13
CA LEU A 114 -5.72 -1.89 -8.39
C LEU A 114 -6.55 -2.43 -9.55
N ASN A 115 -7.00 -3.69 -9.48
CA ASN A 115 -7.81 -4.32 -10.52
C ASN A 115 -9.15 -3.58 -10.70
N MET A 116 -9.80 -3.23 -9.58
CA MET A 116 -11.10 -2.54 -9.60
C MET A 116 -11.02 -1.18 -10.28
N PHE A 117 -10.01 -0.37 -9.99
CA PHE A 117 -9.85 0.95 -10.61
C PHE A 117 -9.42 0.85 -12.07
N ILE A 118 -8.61 -0.15 -12.46
CA ILE A 118 -8.31 -0.42 -13.86
C ILE A 118 -9.59 -0.76 -14.63
N ARG A 119 -10.47 -1.64 -14.08
CA ARG A 119 -11.77 -1.99 -14.67
C ARG A 119 -12.71 -0.77 -14.78
N LYS A 120 -12.60 0.18 -13.87
CA LYS A 120 -13.32 1.46 -13.91
C LYS A 120 -12.69 2.48 -14.88
N GLY A 121 -11.64 2.08 -15.61
CA GLY A 121 -11.01 2.90 -16.65
C GLY A 121 -9.98 3.90 -16.14
N TRP A 122 -9.41 3.72 -14.96
CA TRP A 122 -8.32 4.56 -14.47
C TRP A 122 -6.96 4.06 -14.94
N ASP A 123 -6.11 4.97 -15.42
CA ASP A 123 -4.67 4.73 -15.50
C ASP A 123 -4.12 4.64 -14.08
N VAL A 124 -3.67 3.48 -13.65
CA VAL A 124 -3.24 3.24 -12.27
C VAL A 124 -1.73 3.15 -12.20
N TYR A 125 -1.14 3.91 -11.26
CA TYR A 125 0.26 3.83 -10.88
C TYR A 125 0.36 3.36 -9.43
N ASN A 126 0.90 2.16 -9.24
CA ASN A 126 1.07 1.54 -7.93
C ASN A 126 2.56 1.52 -7.56
N SER A 127 2.92 2.06 -6.41
CA SER A 127 4.32 2.23 -6.02
C SER A 127 4.65 1.47 -4.74
N ASP A 128 5.90 1.04 -4.65
CA ASP A 128 6.54 0.66 -3.40
C ASP A 128 7.37 1.85 -2.93
N ALA A 129 7.06 2.43 -1.78
CA ALA A 129 7.81 3.55 -1.23
C ALA A 129 9.29 3.20 -1.08
N VAL A 130 10.17 4.19 -0.99
CA VAL A 130 11.58 3.96 -0.65
C VAL A 130 11.66 3.04 0.56
N GLU A 131 12.62 2.13 0.59
CA GLU A 131 12.82 1.08 1.60
C GLU A 131 11.79 -0.06 1.60
N ARG A 132 10.83 -0.06 0.70
CA ARG A 132 9.75 -1.06 0.67
C ARG A 132 9.80 -1.92 -0.57
N GLY A 133 9.52 -3.20 -0.41
CA GLY A 133 9.31 -4.14 -1.50
C GLY A 133 10.35 -4.05 -2.61
N ARG A 134 9.93 -3.70 -3.80
CA ARG A 134 10.77 -3.62 -5.02
C ARG A 134 11.65 -2.36 -5.08
N SER A 135 11.46 -1.40 -4.18
CA SER A 135 12.34 -0.21 -4.09
C SER A 135 13.70 -0.52 -3.47
N GLY A 136 13.82 -1.68 -2.81
CA GLY A 136 15.03 -2.06 -2.11
C GLY A 136 15.32 -1.17 -0.90
N PHE A 137 16.49 -1.35 -0.31
CA PHE A 137 16.94 -0.56 0.86
C PHE A 137 18.45 -0.32 0.80
N ALA A 138 18.88 0.72 1.49
CA ALA A 138 20.30 1.08 1.56
C ALA A 138 21.01 0.35 2.70
N SER A 139 22.34 0.31 2.59
CA SER A 139 23.22 -0.19 3.64
C SER A 139 23.06 0.63 4.94
N PRO A 140 23.34 0.03 6.13
CA PRO A 140 23.39 0.75 7.41
C PRO A 140 24.38 1.92 7.44
N ASP A 141 25.31 1.95 6.50
CA ASP A 141 26.22 3.11 6.34
C ASP A 141 25.50 4.36 5.82
N VAL A 142 24.38 4.17 5.12
CA VAL A 142 23.52 5.25 4.61
C VAL A 142 22.40 5.55 5.58
N TRP A 143 21.64 4.53 5.94
CA TRP A 143 20.55 4.65 6.91
C TRP A 143 21.01 4.14 8.27
N LYS A 144 21.44 5.06 9.12
CA LYS A 144 22.10 4.79 10.40
C LYS A 144 21.19 4.28 11.51
N SER A 145 19.97 3.85 11.19
CA SER A 145 19.01 3.28 12.13
C SER A 145 18.65 1.86 11.74
N GLU A 146 18.26 1.06 12.73
CA GLU A 146 17.74 -0.27 12.49
C GLU A 146 16.27 -0.20 12.01
N PRO A 147 15.86 -1.10 11.11
CA PRO A 147 14.48 -1.19 10.69
C PRO A 147 13.60 -1.81 11.78
N ASN A 148 12.36 -1.37 11.86
CA ASN A 148 11.35 -2.00 12.70
C ASN A 148 10.69 -3.17 11.97
N PHE A 149 10.62 -4.31 12.64
CA PHE A 149 9.91 -5.51 12.17
C PHE A 149 8.58 -5.63 12.90
N LEU A 150 7.54 -6.03 12.18
CA LEU A 150 6.23 -6.29 12.76
C LEU A 150 6.05 -7.80 12.99
N THR A 151 5.60 -8.17 14.18
CA THR A 151 5.15 -9.54 14.44
C THR A 151 3.79 -9.79 13.77
N LYS A 152 3.42 -11.06 13.56
CA LYS A 152 2.09 -11.41 13.04
C LYS A 152 0.94 -10.88 13.92
N ALA A 153 1.13 -10.81 15.22
CA ALA A 153 0.13 -10.25 16.14
C ALA A 153 -0.13 -8.75 15.90
N ASN A 154 0.91 -8.00 15.59
CA ASN A 154 0.84 -6.55 15.55
C ASN A 154 -0.26 -5.99 14.60
N PRO A 155 -0.33 -6.35 13.30
CA PRO A 155 -1.40 -5.83 12.44
C PRO A 155 -2.77 -6.41 12.79
N PHE A 156 -2.87 -7.65 13.29
CA PHE A 156 -4.15 -8.21 13.71
C PHE A 156 -4.79 -7.38 14.83
N GLU A 157 -3.99 -7.03 15.82
CA GLU A 157 -4.42 -6.31 17.01
C GLU A 157 -4.63 -4.81 16.76
N ARG A 158 -3.83 -4.21 15.86
CA ARG A 158 -3.79 -2.76 15.64
C ARG A 158 -4.53 -2.27 14.41
N PHE A 159 -4.84 -3.15 13.47
CA PHE A 159 -5.60 -2.79 12.27
C PHE A 159 -7.09 -3.06 12.44
N ARG A 160 -7.54 -3.19 13.68
CA ARG A 160 -8.96 -3.40 14.02
C ARG A 160 -9.55 -4.64 13.31
N ILE A 161 -8.74 -5.71 13.21
CA ILE A 161 -9.17 -7.05 12.80
C ILE A 161 -9.62 -7.79 14.05
N GLY A 162 -8.76 -7.85 15.06
CA GLY A 162 -9.01 -8.44 16.36
C GLY A 162 -9.47 -7.45 17.43
N GLU A 163 -9.89 -7.99 18.56
CA GLU A 163 -10.43 -7.26 19.73
C GLU A 163 -9.35 -6.49 20.53
N GLY A 164 -8.20 -6.17 19.92
CA GLY A 164 -7.09 -5.47 20.54
C GLY A 164 -5.98 -6.41 21.03
N ALA A 165 -5.18 -5.95 21.98
CA ALA A 165 -4.01 -6.67 22.48
C ALA A 165 -4.36 -8.07 22.99
N GLY A 166 -3.59 -9.09 22.56
CA GLY A 166 -3.82 -10.51 22.90
C GLY A 166 -4.97 -11.18 22.15
N SER A 167 -5.52 -10.53 21.12
CA SER A 167 -6.58 -11.12 20.29
C SER A 167 -6.05 -12.05 19.20
N TRP A 168 -4.79 -11.89 18.78
CA TRP A 168 -4.16 -12.79 17.82
C TRP A 168 -3.71 -14.11 18.49
N ASN A 169 -3.86 -15.22 17.77
CA ASN A 169 -3.33 -16.51 18.19
C ASN A 169 -2.81 -17.29 16.97
N ALA A 170 -1.77 -18.10 17.19
CA ALA A 170 -1.24 -18.98 16.13
C ALA A 170 -2.24 -20.09 15.74
N ASP A 171 -3.12 -20.48 16.64
CA ASP A 171 -4.29 -21.31 16.37
C ASP A 171 -5.45 -20.42 15.95
N PRO A 172 -5.91 -20.47 14.67
CA PRO A 172 -6.99 -19.62 14.18
C PRO A 172 -8.30 -19.75 14.97
N ALA A 173 -8.58 -20.93 15.55
CA ALA A 173 -9.78 -21.15 16.37
C ALA A 173 -9.79 -20.36 17.69
N LYS A 174 -8.62 -19.86 18.11
CA LYS A 174 -8.44 -19.05 19.32
C LYS A 174 -8.31 -17.55 19.05
N MET A 175 -8.33 -17.13 17.79
CA MET A 175 -8.32 -15.72 17.43
C MET A 175 -9.62 -15.07 17.86
N LYS A 176 -9.51 -13.85 18.44
CA LYS A 176 -10.66 -13.05 18.83
C LYS A 176 -10.86 -11.93 17.82
N VAL A 177 -11.74 -12.19 16.84
CA VAL A 177 -12.06 -11.26 15.75
C VAL A 177 -13.17 -10.33 16.17
N LEU A 178 -13.09 -9.05 15.85
CA LEU A 178 -14.17 -8.09 16.06
C LEU A 178 -15.46 -8.55 15.36
N ALA A 179 -16.57 -8.52 16.08
CA ALA A 179 -17.86 -8.98 15.58
C ALA A 179 -18.27 -8.20 14.33
N GLY A 180 -18.60 -8.93 13.24
CA GLY A 180 -18.97 -8.34 11.95
C GLY A 180 -17.80 -7.82 11.11
N ASN A 181 -16.55 -8.06 11.52
CA ASN A 181 -15.36 -7.66 10.78
C ASN A 181 -15.33 -8.22 9.37
N GLN A 182 -14.99 -7.39 8.40
CA GLN A 182 -14.95 -7.76 6.98
C GLN A 182 -13.57 -8.17 6.49
N PHE A 183 -12.52 -8.10 7.30
CA PHE A 183 -11.21 -8.60 6.90
C PHE A 183 -11.27 -10.12 6.68
N PRO A 184 -10.69 -10.64 5.56
CA PRO A 184 -10.66 -12.08 5.29
C PRO A 184 -9.64 -12.78 6.20
N VAL A 185 -10.06 -13.11 7.42
CA VAL A 185 -9.19 -13.68 8.47
C VAL A 185 -8.60 -15.03 8.05
N GLU A 186 -9.32 -15.78 7.24
CA GLU A 186 -8.85 -17.01 6.59
C GLU A 186 -7.61 -16.82 5.72
N GLY A 187 -7.45 -15.61 5.16
CA GLY A 187 -6.28 -15.17 4.39
C GLY A 187 -5.19 -14.47 5.21
N TYR A 188 -5.32 -14.41 6.53
CA TYR A 188 -4.42 -13.61 7.37
C TYR A 188 -2.94 -13.97 7.24
N ASP A 189 -2.62 -15.25 7.14
CA ASP A 189 -1.25 -15.71 6.91
C ASP A 189 -0.69 -15.20 5.57
N ASN A 190 -1.53 -15.12 4.55
CA ASN A 190 -1.15 -14.57 3.25
C ASN A 190 -0.95 -13.06 3.32
N PHE A 191 -1.80 -12.35 4.07
CA PHE A 191 -1.62 -10.93 4.36
C PHE A 191 -0.27 -10.64 5.01
N THR A 192 0.12 -11.44 6.01
CA THR A 192 1.38 -11.17 6.74
C THR A 192 2.64 -11.39 5.90
N LYS A 193 2.58 -12.09 4.77
CA LYS A 193 3.71 -12.28 3.84
C LYS A 193 4.11 -10.99 3.10
N GLN A 194 3.22 -10.00 2.99
CA GLN A 194 3.54 -8.72 2.37
C GLN A 194 4.16 -7.70 3.33
N ILE A 195 4.21 -8.03 4.64
CA ILE A 195 4.79 -7.14 5.64
C ILE A 195 6.30 -7.08 5.45
N VAL A 196 6.82 -5.87 5.37
CA VAL A 196 8.23 -5.59 5.16
C VAL A 196 8.80 -4.75 6.32
N PRO A 197 10.13 -4.83 6.56
CA PRO A 197 10.79 -3.96 7.52
C PRO A 197 10.54 -2.48 7.19
N ARG A 198 10.55 -1.64 8.21
CA ARG A 198 10.30 -0.21 8.08
C ARG A 198 11.33 0.59 8.88
N TRP A 199 12.00 1.51 8.23
CA TRP A 199 12.76 2.57 8.90
C TRP A 199 11.83 3.71 9.34
N THR A 200 12.19 4.43 10.37
CA THR A 200 11.48 5.63 10.86
C THR A 200 12.24 6.92 10.62
N THR A 201 13.39 6.84 9.95
CA THR A 201 14.31 7.94 9.66
C THR A 201 14.45 8.24 8.17
N THR A 202 13.60 7.63 7.33
CA THR A 202 13.67 7.72 5.86
C THR A 202 12.55 8.57 5.24
N ASP A 203 11.76 9.24 6.06
CA ASP A 203 10.59 10.01 5.59
C ASP A 203 10.97 11.08 4.55
N GLU A 204 12.12 11.74 4.67
CA GLU A 204 12.61 12.71 3.69
C GLU A 204 12.90 12.06 2.32
N ALA A 205 13.52 10.89 2.30
CA ALA A 205 13.80 10.14 1.08
C ALA A 205 12.48 9.67 0.42
N VAL A 206 11.51 9.23 1.23
CA VAL A 206 10.18 8.83 0.75
C VAL A 206 9.44 10.02 0.12
N ILE A 207 9.43 11.18 0.78
CA ILE A 207 8.80 12.40 0.28
C ILE A 207 9.49 12.87 -1.01
N ALA A 208 10.82 12.83 -1.08
CA ALA A 208 11.57 13.20 -2.28
C ALA A 208 11.23 12.30 -3.47
N ALA A 209 11.14 10.99 -3.26
CA ALA A 209 10.79 10.03 -4.31
C ALA A 209 9.34 10.18 -4.77
N TYR A 210 8.38 10.38 -3.85
CA TYR A 210 6.99 10.67 -4.22
C TYR A 210 6.84 12.01 -4.94
N THR A 211 7.62 13.03 -4.55
CA THR A 211 7.66 14.31 -5.27
C THR A 211 8.16 14.12 -6.69
N ALA A 212 9.23 13.34 -6.88
CA ALA A 212 9.75 13.02 -8.21
C ALA A 212 8.75 12.23 -9.07
N LEU A 213 7.95 11.34 -8.45
CA LEU A 213 6.86 10.65 -9.15
C LEU A 213 5.77 11.64 -9.61
N VAL A 214 5.34 12.52 -8.73
CA VAL A 214 4.36 13.58 -9.05
C VAL A 214 4.90 14.49 -10.15
N ASP A 215 6.17 14.86 -10.08
CA ASP A 215 6.79 15.71 -11.12
C ASP A 215 6.85 15.01 -12.48
N LYS A 216 6.97 13.68 -12.51
CA LYS A 216 7.04 12.87 -13.73
C LYS A 216 5.67 12.56 -14.34
N ILE A 217 4.65 12.29 -13.53
CA ILE A 217 3.39 11.68 -14.00
C ILE A 217 2.20 12.65 -13.98
N CYS A 218 2.18 13.61 -13.03
CA CYS A 218 1.00 14.45 -12.85
C CYS A 218 0.89 15.59 -13.89
N PRO A 219 -0.32 16.08 -14.19
CA PRO A 219 -1.49 16.15 -13.28
C PRO A 219 -2.14 14.81 -12.98
N CYS A 220 -2.48 14.57 -11.70
CA CYS A 220 -2.93 13.26 -11.22
C CYS A 220 -3.90 13.35 -10.02
N VAL A 221 -4.52 12.22 -9.67
CA VAL A 221 -5.25 11.97 -8.44
C VAL A 221 -4.36 11.17 -7.50
N LEU A 222 -4.25 11.62 -6.25
CA LEU A 222 -3.56 10.85 -5.20
C LEU A 222 -4.56 10.03 -4.39
N LEU A 223 -4.29 8.73 -4.24
CA LEU A 223 -4.96 7.86 -3.30
C LEU A 223 -3.88 7.29 -2.37
N PHE A 224 -3.99 7.58 -1.09
CA PHE A 224 -3.02 7.11 -0.12
C PHE A 224 -3.67 6.58 1.15
N HIS A 225 -2.96 5.67 1.82
CA HIS A 225 -3.44 4.96 2.99
C HIS A 225 -2.53 5.15 4.20
N SER A 226 -3.12 5.34 5.38
CA SER A 226 -2.44 5.23 6.68
C SER A 226 -1.24 6.18 6.82
N GLN A 227 -0.03 5.65 7.00
CA GLN A 227 1.21 6.43 7.11
C GLN A 227 1.42 7.35 5.89
N ALA A 228 1.05 6.90 4.71
CA ALA A 228 1.20 7.70 3.50
C ALA A 228 0.33 8.98 3.51
N GLY A 229 -0.55 9.15 4.49
CA GLY A 229 -1.23 10.43 4.73
C GLY A 229 -0.27 11.58 4.93
N GLY A 230 0.78 11.41 5.77
CA GLY A 230 1.81 12.42 5.96
C GLY A 230 2.56 12.75 4.66
N PHE A 231 2.97 11.72 3.91
CA PHE A 231 3.66 11.90 2.63
C PHE A 231 2.76 12.53 1.58
N GLY A 232 1.52 12.05 1.44
CA GLY A 232 0.57 12.50 0.44
C GLY A 232 0.18 13.96 0.61
N PHE A 233 -0.14 14.38 1.82
CA PHE A 233 -0.43 15.78 2.09
C PHE A 233 0.80 16.68 1.92
N THR A 234 1.99 16.26 2.38
CA THR A 234 3.23 17.03 2.22
C THR A 234 3.57 17.24 0.75
N VAL A 235 3.49 16.19 -0.06
CA VAL A 235 3.76 16.29 -1.52
C VAL A 235 2.69 17.13 -2.22
N ALA A 236 1.41 16.99 -1.85
CA ALA A 236 0.35 17.81 -2.40
C ALA A 236 0.53 19.31 -2.05
N GLN A 237 0.96 19.63 -0.83
CA GLN A 237 1.30 20.98 -0.39
C GLN A 237 2.52 21.55 -1.14
N ALA A 238 3.46 20.69 -1.55
CA ALA A 238 4.63 21.09 -2.32
C ALA A 238 4.35 21.24 -3.83
N ARG A 239 3.33 20.56 -4.36
CA ARG A 239 2.97 20.52 -5.79
C ARG A 239 1.45 20.69 -6.03
N PRO A 240 0.80 21.73 -5.47
CA PRO A 240 -0.65 21.85 -5.51
C PRO A 240 -1.22 21.98 -6.94
N ASP A 241 -0.48 22.56 -7.85
CA ASP A 241 -0.83 22.73 -9.26
C ASP A 241 -0.96 21.41 -10.02
N LYS A 242 -0.22 20.39 -9.58
CA LYS A 242 -0.18 19.07 -10.20
C LYS A 242 -1.24 18.09 -9.67
N ILE A 243 -1.88 18.38 -8.54
CA ILE A 243 -2.85 17.47 -7.92
C ILE A 243 -4.27 17.89 -8.26
N LYS A 244 -5.06 16.97 -8.77
CA LYS A 244 -6.45 17.20 -9.21
C LYS A 244 -7.49 16.74 -8.20
N ALA A 245 -7.16 15.78 -7.36
CA ALA A 245 -7.92 15.38 -6.18
C ALA A 245 -7.04 14.57 -5.22
N ILE A 246 -7.47 14.50 -3.97
CA ILE A 246 -6.88 13.68 -2.92
C ILE A 246 -7.94 12.73 -2.37
N VAL A 247 -7.59 11.45 -2.27
CA VAL A 247 -8.35 10.42 -1.55
C VAL A 247 -7.48 9.89 -0.42
N ALA A 248 -7.75 10.33 0.80
CA ALA A 248 -7.04 9.94 2.00
C ALA A 248 -7.81 8.84 2.72
N VAL A 249 -7.29 7.61 2.63
CA VAL A 249 -7.91 6.43 3.23
C VAL A 249 -7.27 6.20 4.60
N GLU A 250 -8.05 6.37 5.65
CA GLU A 250 -7.59 6.23 7.05
C GLU A 250 -6.22 6.89 7.31
N PRO A 251 -6.04 8.17 7.00
CA PRO A 251 -4.76 8.82 7.19
C PRO A 251 -4.37 8.80 8.67
N ALA A 252 -3.24 8.14 8.98
CA ALA A 252 -2.70 8.06 10.34
C ALA A 252 -1.86 9.30 10.70
N VAL A 253 -1.42 10.04 9.69
CA VAL A 253 -0.66 11.28 9.78
C VAL A 253 -1.27 12.30 8.84
N ALA A 254 -1.38 13.54 9.29
CA ALA A 254 -1.92 14.65 8.52
C ALA A 254 -0.79 15.52 7.92
N GLY A 255 -1.17 16.47 7.06
CA GLY A 255 -0.26 17.49 6.55
C GLY A 255 0.00 18.62 7.55
N ASP A 256 0.83 19.57 7.14
CA ASP A 256 1.10 20.77 7.90
C ASP A 256 -0.12 21.72 7.86
N LYS A 257 -0.74 21.99 9.01
CA LYS A 257 -1.91 22.86 9.13
C LYS A 257 -1.62 24.30 8.66
N ALA A 258 -0.40 24.80 8.87
CA ALA A 258 0.00 26.12 8.43
C ALA A 258 -0.01 26.27 6.89
N GLN A 259 0.10 25.16 6.19
CA GLN A 259 0.11 25.09 4.72
C GLN A 259 -1.22 24.59 4.13
N ALA A 260 -2.26 24.40 4.95
CA ALA A 260 -3.56 23.88 4.51
C ALA A 260 -4.17 24.69 3.35
N GLY A 261 -3.99 26.01 3.33
CA GLY A 261 -4.45 26.89 2.27
C GLY A 261 -3.89 26.60 0.87
N LYS A 262 -2.73 25.95 0.76
CA LYS A 262 -2.18 25.53 -0.54
C LYS A 262 -3.05 24.49 -1.25
N LEU A 263 -3.92 23.79 -0.52
CA LEU A 263 -4.80 22.75 -1.05
C LEU A 263 -6.23 23.25 -1.32
N GLN A 264 -6.48 24.56 -1.23
CA GLN A 264 -7.82 25.15 -1.36
C GLN A 264 -8.57 24.74 -2.65
N GLY A 265 -7.86 24.66 -3.79
CA GLY A 265 -8.42 24.30 -5.10
C GLY A 265 -8.54 22.78 -5.34
N ILE A 266 -8.12 21.94 -4.40
CA ILE A 266 -8.01 20.49 -4.59
C ILE A 266 -9.12 19.79 -3.81
N PRO A 267 -10.14 19.19 -4.47
CA PRO A 267 -11.15 18.42 -3.78
C PRO A 267 -10.49 17.24 -3.05
N THR A 268 -10.85 17.09 -1.77
CA THR A 268 -10.27 16.08 -0.91
C THR A 268 -11.36 15.23 -0.29
N LEU A 269 -11.23 13.90 -0.39
CA LEU A 269 -12.04 12.90 0.29
C LEU A 269 -11.21 12.24 1.38
N VAL A 270 -11.74 12.20 2.60
CA VAL A 270 -11.17 11.43 3.70
C VAL A 270 -12.14 10.30 4.06
N VAL A 271 -11.67 9.06 4.08
CA VAL A 271 -12.51 7.88 4.37
C VAL A 271 -12.00 7.19 5.62
N TYR A 272 -12.90 6.91 6.56
CA TYR A 272 -12.63 6.15 7.77
C TYR A 272 -13.50 4.90 7.84
N GLY A 273 -12.90 3.77 8.25
CA GLY A 273 -13.56 2.49 8.48
C GLY A 273 -14.30 2.40 9.82
N ASP A 274 -14.51 1.18 10.27
CA ASP A 274 -15.26 0.86 11.49
C ASP A 274 -14.34 0.63 12.69
N TYR A 275 -14.92 0.39 13.86
CA TYR A 275 -14.26 0.03 15.12
C TYR A 275 -13.25 1.04 15.67
N ILE A 276 -13.18 2.25 15.13
CA ILE A 276 -12.22 3.27 15.58
C ILE A 276 -12.31 3.53 17.09
N PRO A 277 -13.50 3.64 17.71
CA PRO A 277 -13.61 3.85 19.15
C PRO A 277 -13.09 2.69 20.01
N LEU A 278 -12.94 1.49 19.44
CA LEU A 278 -12.48 0.30 20.16
C LEU A 278 -10.95 0.16 20.19
N ASP A 279 -10.23 0.94 19.37
CA ASP A 279 -8.76 0.94 19.34
C ASP A 279 -8.19 2.00 20.29
N SER A 280 -7.07 1.70 20.95
CA SER A 280 -6.44 2.60 21.93
C SER A 280 -5.78 3.84 21.33
N ARG A 281 -5.51 3.87 20.01
CA ARG A 281 -4.77 4.94 19.32
C ARG A 281 -5.57 5.60 18.21
N TRP A 282 -6.41 4.84 17.50
CA TRP A 282 -7.15 5.31 16.35
C TRP A 282 -8.08 6.51 16.63
N PRO A 283 -8.77 6.63 17.81
CA PRO A 283 -9.52 7.82 18.12
C PRO A 283 -8.69 9.10 18.03
N LYS A 284 -7.45 9.08 18.55
CA LYS A 284 -6.53 10.23 18.48
C LYS A 284 -6.01 10.47 17.06
N MET A 285 -5.67 9.42 16.33
CA MET A 285 -5.19 9.54 14.95
C MET A 285 -6.29 10.09 14.03
N ARG A 286 -7.52 9.59 14.17
CA ARG A 286 -8.68 10.13 13.45
C ARG A 286 -8.91 11.61 13.78
N GLN A 287 -8.82 12.00 15.05
CA GLN A 287 -9.01 13.39 15.47
C GLN A 287 -7.97 14.31 14.81
N LEU A 288 -6.70 13.90 14.73
CA LEU A 288 -5.67 14.67 14.01
C LEU A 288 -6.03 14.86 12.52
N GLY A 289 -6.58 13.84 11.88
CA GLY A 289 -7.06 13.93 10.50
C GLY A 289 -8.27 14.83 10.34
N LEU A 290 -9.22 14.78 11.27
CA LEU A 290 -10.39 15.67 11.30
C LEU A 290 -9.99 17.13 11.51
N ASP A 291 -9.11 17.39 12.48
CA ASP A 291 -8.56 18.72 12.75
C ASP A 291 -7.84 19.31 11.51
N TYR A 292 -7.17 18.44 10.73
CA TYR A 292 -6.53 18.87 9.50
C TYR A 292 -7.56 19.16 8.39
N ALA A 293 -8.58 18.31 8.27
CA ALA A 293 -9.69 18.55 7.36
C ALA A 293 -10.40 19.89 7.65
N ASP A 294 -10.59 20.21 8.92
CA ASP A 294 -11.18 21.50 9.34
C ASP A 294 -10.25 22.69 9.07
N ALA A 295 -8.94 22.52 9.25
CA ALA A 295 -7.98 23.55 8.84
C ALA A 295 -8.01 23.81 7.32
N MET A 296 -8.14 22.76 6.50
CA MET A 296 -8.32 22.91 5.05
C MET A 296 -9.62 23.61 4.70
N ARG A 297 -10.74 23.27 5.34
CA ARG A 297 -12.05 23.94 5.15
C ARG A 297 -12.00 25.40 5.56
N THR A 298 -11.40 25.71 6.71
CA THR A 298 -11.20 27.08 7.19
C THR A 298 -10.38 27.91 6.20
N ALA A 299 -9.42 27.28 5.51
CA ALA A 299 -8.64 27.91 4.46
C ALA A 299 -9.40 27.98 3.09
N GLY A 300 -10.68 27.63 3.03
CA GLY A 300 -11.52 27.66 1.84
C GLY A 300 -11.48 26.40 0.98
N GLY A 301 -10.86 25.31 1.47
CA GLY A 301 -10.79 24.03 0.76
C GLY A 301 -12.10 23.24 0.79
N LYS A 302 -12.27 22.36 -0.20
CA LYS A 302 -13.41 21.44 -0.31
C LYS A 302 -13.01 20.06 0.20
N VAL A 303 -13.40 19.72 1.43
CA VAL A 303 -13.06 18.44 2.07
C VAL A 303 -14.32 17.71 2.48
N ASP A 304 -14.53 16.55 1.90
CA ASP A 304 -15.56 15.59 2.28
C ASP A 304 -14.96 14.54 3.23
N VAL A 305 -15.63 14.27 4.35
CA VAL A 305 -15.23 13.22 5.29
C VAL A 305 -16.34 12.19 5.35
N VAL A 306 -16.00 10.93 5.09
CA VAL A 306 -16.93 9.81 5.12
C VAL A 306 -16.51 8.83 6.20
N ASN A 307 -17.41 8.59 7.17
CA ASN A 307 -17.33 7.46 8.09
C ASN A 307 -18.17 6.33 7.49
N LEU A 308 -17.55 5.25 7.06
CA LEU A 308 -18.24 4.17 6.36
C LEU A 308 -19.46 3.61 7.09
N PRO A 309 -19.44 3.40 8.42
CA PRO A 309 -20.63 2.95 9.15
C PRO A 309 -21.83 3.88 9.04
N GLU A 310 -21.62 5.20 8.94
CA GLU A 310 -22.67 6.21 8.84
C GLU A 310 -23.39 6.19 7.48
N VAL A 311 -22.69 5.67 6.44
CA VAL A 311 -23.27 5.49 5.10
C VAL A 311 -23.66 4.04 4.83
N GLY A 312 -23.77 3.20 5.86
CA GLY A 312 -24.26 1.82 5.77
C GLY A 312 -23.19 0.78 5.39
N ILE A 313 -21.93 1.17 5.19
CA ILE A 313 -20.82 0.25 4.92
C ILE A 313 -20.14 -0.05 6.25
N LYS A 314 -20.34 -1.26 6.78
CA LYS A 314 -19.95 -1.64 8.15
C LYS A 314 -18.92 -2.77 8.16
N GLY A 315 -18.23 -2.90 9.30
CA GLY A 315 -17.30 -3.97 9.58
C GLY A 315 -15.91 -3.77 8.98
N ASN A 316 -15.59 -2.59 8.47
CA ASN A 316 -14.30 -2.34 7.83
C ASN A 316 -13.18 -2.22 8.85
N SER A 317 -12.14 -3.02 8.62
CA SER A 317 -10.86 -2.94 9.33
C SER A 317 -10.08 -1.69 8.92
N HIS A 318 -8.83 -1.56 9.37
CA HIS A 318 -7.90 -0.55 8.82
C HIS A 318 -7.51 -0.82 7.36
N MET A 319 -7.71 -2.04 6.88
CA MET A 319 -7.32 -2.47 5.53
C MET A 319 -8.55 -2.49 4.60
N LEU A 320 -9.22 -1.34 4.45
CA LEU A 320 -10.46 -1.19 3.69
C LEU A 320 -10.39 -1.80 2.28
N MET A 321 -9.19 -1.73 1.66
CA MET A 321 -8.93 -2.24 0.32
C MET A 321 -8.83 -3.77 0.26
N MET A 322 -8.73 -4.44 1.41
CA MET A 322 -8.62 -5.90 1.52
C MET A 322 -9.89 -6.54 2.10
N ASP A 323 -10.75 -5.76 2.77
CA ASP A 323 -11.97 -6.24 3.40
C ASP A 323 -12.91 -6.90 2.38
N LYS A 324 -13.79 -7.81 2.82
CA LYS A 324 -14.73 -8.53 1.94
C LYS A 324 -15.69 -7.60 1.20
N ASN A 325 -15.94 -6.42 1.74
CA ASN A 325 -16.75 -5.36 1.13
C ASN A 325 -15.91 -4.26 0.45
N ASN A 326 -14.63 -4.53 0.11
CA ASN A 326 -13.71 -3.58 -0.51
C ASN A 326 -14.25 -2.96 -1.81
N GLY A 327 -15.09 -3.70 -2.55
CA GLY A 327 -15.75 -3.21 -3.77
C GLY A 327 -16.72 -2.07 -3.48
N GLN A 328 -17.50 -2.13 -2.41
CA GLN A 328 -18.41 -1.05 -2.01
C GLN A 328 -17.65 0.23 -1.70
N VAL A 329 -16.49 0.12 -1.05
CA VAL A 329 -15.62 1.28 -0.75
C VAL A 329 -14.99 1.83 -2.03
N ALA A 330 -14.51 0.96 -2.92
CA ALA A 330 -13.99 1.38 -4.24
C ALA A 330 -15.06 2.08 -5.09
N ASP A 331 -16.32 1.61 -5.05
CA ASP A 331 -17.44 2.24 -5.74
C ASP A 331 -17.76 3.61 -5.16
N LEU A 332 -17.77 3.76 -3.84
CA LEU A 332 -17.94 5.05 -3.15
C LEU A 332 -16.86 6.05 -3.59
N ILE A 333 -15.60 5.65 -3.56
CA ILE A 333 -14.47 6.50 -3.98
C ILE A 333 -14.62 6.87 -5.47
N HIS A 334 -14.90 5.89 -6.33
CA HIS A 334 -15.06 6.13 -7.77
C HIS A 334 -16.21 7.09 -8.06
N LYS A 335 -17.37 6.86 -7.42
CA LYS A 335 -18.52 7.75 -7.55
C LYS A 335 -18.16 9.19 -7.13
N TRP A 336 -17.49 9.34 -6.00
CA TRP A 336 -17.04 10.65 -5.53
C TRP A 336 -16.13 11.34 -6.56
N LEU A 337 -15.16 10.61 -7.13
CA LEU A 337 -14.27 11.14 -8.18
C LEU A 337 -15.05 11.53 -9.45
N THR A 338 -16.05 10.73 -9.85
CA THR A 338 -16.95 11.04 -10.99
C THR A 338 -17.81 12.28 -10.71
N ASP A 339 -18.38 12.40 -9.51
CA ASP A 339 -19.17 13.58 -9.10
C ASP A 339 -18.31 14.87 -9.07
N LYS A 340 -16.98 14.77 -8.90
CA LYS A 340 -16.04 15.89 -9.06
C LYS A 340 -15.60 16.12 -10.52
N GLY A 341 -16.15 15.36 -11.47
CA GLY A 341 -15.86 15.50 -12.90
C GLY A 341 -14.48 14.96 -13.31
N LEU A 342 -13.91 14.03 -12.57
CA LEU A 342 -12.57 13.48 -12.80
C LEU A 342 -12.58 12.14 -13.56
N ALA A 343 -13.75 11.55 -13.77
CA ALA A 343 -14.01 10.40 -14.63
C ALA A 343 -15.34 10.55 -15.34
N ASP A 344 -15.49 9.82 -16.45
CA ASP A 344 -16.71 9.75 -17.26
C ASP A 344 -17.56 8.54 -16.87
#